data_3e236d32f7660dd795e3ed3be8504ac1
#
_entry.id   3e236d32f7660dd795e3ed3be8504ac1
#
_cell.length_a   1.000
_cell.length_b   1.000
_cell.length_c   1.000
_cell.angle_alpha   90.00
_cell.angle_beta   90.00
_cell.angle_gamma   90.00
#
_symmetry.space_group_name_H-M   'P 1'
#
loop_
_entity.id
_entity.type
_entity.pdbx_description
1 polymer ?
#
loop_
_entity_poly.entity_id
_entity_poly.type
_entity_poly.pdbx_seq_one_letter_code
_entity_poly.pdbx_strand_id
1 'polypeptide(L)'
;MSTVEPLKKELDKDGLKEIKNALLKMIRYHSKKCLEGYIFAEVEEEQTAIREIPIYGFWLSFVLLATDYMNIILKTHFDFSSIHPILKKIFNTKDFDISQQMAESFMNEYSNLFGTKIKNSIYEIGIPAGMSLPVLTRGFDNYLFEEYFKSSANVSNAESLNKKREKYQYSQVWKFTTDETTIFCSVEIDIMSLAAFEKLEPLLRWDPKKNADAKANKMEFLL
;
A
#
# COMPACT_ATOMS: atom_id res chain seq x y z
N MET A 1 33.83 7.82 -36.08
CA MET A 1 32.55 7.19 -35.71
C MET A 1 32.04 7.92 -34.50
N SER A 2 31.07 8.81 -34.68
CA SER A 2 30.48 9.61 -33.61
C SER A 2 29.36 8.77 -32.96
N THR A 3 29.58 8.29 -31.75
CA THR A 3 28.54 7.68 -30.93
C THR A 3 27.59 8.77 -30.46
N VAL A 4 26.45 8.88 -31.11
CA VAL A 4 25.33 9.69 -30.64
C VAL A 4 24.82 9.03 -29.36
N GLU A 5 25.12 9.63 -28.18
CA GLU A 5 24.45 9.25 -26.96
C GLU A 5 22.94 9.49 -27.14
N PRO A 6 22.10 8.50 -26.79
CA PRO A 6 20.67 8.71 -26.84
C PRO A 6 20.31 9.80 -25.85
N LEU A 7 19.69 10.89 -26.34
CA LEU A 7 19.09 11.95 -25.55
C LEU A 7 18.21 11.29 -24.47
N LYS A 8 18.64 11.32 -23.21
CA LYS A 8 17.80 10.98 -22.07
C LYS A 8 16.59 11.91 -22.10
N LYS A 9 15.44 11.37 -22.41
CA LYS A 9 14.17 12.07 -22.31
C LYS A 9 13.95 12.41 -20.83
N GLU A 10 14.15 13.68 -20.46
CA GLU A 10 13.77 14.11 -19.10
C GLU A 10 12.29 13.82 -18.91
N LEU A 11 11.96 13.04 -17.89
CA LEU A 11 10.57 12.83 -17.48
C LEU A 11 9.97 14.20 -17.13
N ASP A 12 8.98 14.60 -17.92
CA ASP A 12 8.24 15.82 -17.65
C ASP A 12 7.28 15.64 -16.44
N LYS A 13 6.65 16.74 -16.02
CA LYS A 13 5.73 16.71 -14.86
C LYS A 13 4.55 15.76 -15.05
N ASP A 14 4.12 15.55 -16.29
CA ASP A 14 2.99 14.68 -16.63
C ASP A 14 3.39 13.21 -16.51
N GLY A 15 4.58 12.84 -16.99
CA GLY A 15 5.12 11.49 -16.82
C GLY A 15 5.31 11.09 -15.36
N LEU A 16 5.76 12.02 -14.51
CA LEU A 16 5.86 11.78 -13.07
C LEU A 16 4.50 11.52 -12.43
N LYS A 17 3.48 12.27 -12.84
CA LYS A 17 2.09 12.10 -12.37
C LYS A 17 1.51 10.77 -12.82
N GLU A 18 1.78 10.36 -14.05
CA GLU A 18 1.31 9.07 -14.59
C GLU A 18 1.91 7.88 -13.83
N ILE A 19 3.22 7.87 -13.59
CA ILE A 19 3.89 6.83 -12.82
C ILE A 19 3.33 6.75 -11.40
N LYS A 20 3.16 7.89 -10.72
CA LYS A 20 2.52 7.95 -9.42
C LYS A 20 1.12 7.31 -9.44
N ASN A 21 0.29 7.67 -10.41
CA ASN A 21 -1.06 7.16 -10.52
C ASN A 21 -1.08 5.66 -10.81
N ALA A 22 -0.16 5.17 -11.63
CA ALA A 22 -0.01 3.74 -11.91
C ALA A 22 0.37 2.95 -10.64
N LEU A 23 1.33 3.48 -9.86
CA LEU A 23 1.73 2.88 -8.59
C LEU A 23 0.56 2.84 -7.59
N LEU A 24 -0.15 3.94 -7.40
CA LEU A 24 -1.32 4.01 -6.53
C LEU A 24 -2.44 3.07 -6.99
N LYS A 25 -2.69 2.99 -8.31
CA LYS A 25 -3.67 2.06 -8.89
C LYS A 25 -3.32 0.61 -8.58
N MET A 26 -2.04 0.24 -8.73
CA MET A 26 -1.56 -1.10 -8.41
C MET A 26 -1.76 -1.44 -6.92
N ILE A 27 -1.40 -0.52 -6.03
CA ILE A 27 -1.55 -0.69 -4.59
C ILE A 27 -3.02 -0.89 -4.22
N ARG A 28 -3.91 -0.02 -4.68
CA ARG A 28 -5.35 -0.10 -4.42
C ARG A 28 -5.96 -1.39 -4.96
N TYR A 29 -5.59 -1.79 -6.16
CA TYR A 29 -6.04 -3.05 -6.76
C TYR A 29 -5.67 -4.25 -5.90
N HIS A 30 -4.41 -4.35 -5.45
CA HIS A 30 -3.99 -5.49 -4.63
C HIS A 30 -4.64 -5.49 -3.25
N SER A 31 -4.79 -4.34 -2.61
CA SER A 31 -5.48 -4.27 -1.32
C SER A 31 -6.94 -4.70 -1.44
N LYS A 32 -7.66 -4.22 -2.48
CA LYS A 32 -9.03 -4.64 -2.76
C LYS A 32 -9.14 -6.14 -2.99
N LYS A 33 -8.30 -6.69 -3.89
CA LYS A 33 -8.36 -8.11 -4.24
C LYS A 33 -7.97 -9.03 -3.09
N CYS A 34 -7.08 -8.61 -2.21
CA CYS A 34 -6.80 -9.36 -0.99
C CYS A 34 -8.01 -9.41 -0.06
N LEU A 35 -8.69 -8.29 0.14
CA LEU A 35 -9.87 -8.25 1.01
C LEU A 35 -11.02 -9.07 0.41
N GLU A 36 -11.33 -8.89 -0.87
CA GLU A 36 -12.36 -9.67 -1.58
C GLU A 36 -12.11 -11.18 -1.49
N GLY A 37 -10.84 -11.59 -1.55
CA GLY A 37 -10.46 -13.00 -1.40
C GLY A 37 -10.75 -13.58 -0.02
N TYR A 38 -10.66 -12.78 1.04
CA TYR A 38 -11.00 -13.23 2.39
C TYR A 38 -12.50 -13.27 2.67
N ILE A 39 -13.24 -12.29 2.17
CA ILE A 39 -14.68 -12.19 2.45
C ILE A 39 -15.56 -12.91 1.41
N PHE A 40 -14.94 -13.43 0.34
CA PHE A 40 -15.63 -14.08 -0.79
C PHE A 40 -16.78 -13.25 -1.38
N ALA A 41 -16.59 -11.91 -1.41
CA ALA A 41 -17.55 -10.94 -1.92
C ALA A 41 -16.83 -9.74 -2.53
N GLU A 42 -17.51 -9.04 -3.41
CA GLU A 42 -17.04 -7.74 -3.90
C GLU A 42 -17.13 -6.68 -2.82
N VAL A 43 -16.18 -5.77 -2.81
CA VAL A 43 -16.18 -4.61 -1.92
C VAL A 43 -16.28 -3.32 -2.74
N GLU A 44 -17.01 -2.37 -2.22
CA GLU A 44 -17.00 -1.01 -2.75
C GLU A 44 -15.73 -0.29 -2.31
N GLU A 45 -15.13 0.45 -3.21
CA GLU A 45 -13.93 1.21 -2.96
C GLU A 45 -14.17 2.68 -3.23
N GLU A 46 -13.87 3.52 -2.25
CA GLU A 46 -13.99 4.97 -2.35
C GLU A 46 -12.71 5.65 -1.87
N GLN A 47 -12.21 6.60 -2.64
CA GLN A 47 -11.14 7.47 -2.18
C GLN A 47 -11.70 8.42 -1.12
N THR A 48 -11.00 8.55 -0.01
CA THR A 48 -11.44 9.36 1.12
C THR A 48 -10.33 10.26 1.65
N ALA A 49 -10.64 11.14 2.57
CA ALA A 49 -9.66 11.99 3.22
C ALA A 49 -9.25 11.38 4.57
N ILE A 50 -8.01 11.64 4.97
CA ILE A 50 -7.47 11.13 6.25
C ILE A 50 -8.32 11.56 7.46
N ARG A 51 -8.93 12.75 7.40
CA ARG A 51 -9.83 13.27 8.46
C ARG A 51 -11.13 12.46 8.62
N GLU A 52 -11.46 11.61 7.66
CA GLU A 52 -12.65 10.75 7.69
C GLU A 52 -12.38 9.44 8.41
N ILE A 53 -11.11 9.13 8.70
CA ILE A 53 -10.76 7.98 9.52
C ILE A 53 -11.12 8.30 10.98
N PRO A 54 -11.99 7.54 11.64
CA PRO A 54 -12.32 7.75 13.04
C PRO A 54 -11.07 7.53 13.92
N ILE A 55 -10.73 8.54 14.74
CA ILE A 55 -9.46 8.54 15.49
C ILE A 55 -9.54 7.65 16.74
N TYR A 56 -10.72 7.50 17.34
CA TYR A 56 -10.89 6.82 18.61
C TYR A 56 -11.21 5.34 18.46
N GLY A 57 -10.45 4.50 19.15
CA GLY A 57 -10.70 3.05 19.20
C GLY A 57 -10.10 2.26 18.03
N PHE A 58 -9.42 2.93 17.11
CA PHE A 58 -8.84 2.30 15.94
C PHE A 58 -7.49 1.64 16.23
N TRP A 59 -7.26 0.58 15.51
CA TRP A 59 -6.00 -0.12 15.38
C TRP A 59 -5.40 0.16 14.02
N LEU A 60 -4.09 0.13 13.96
CA LEU A 60 -3.32 0.28 12.75
C LEU A 60 -2.43 -0.95 12.56
N SER A 61 -2.62 -1.65 11.45
CA SER A 61 -1.64 -2.63 10.97
C SER A 61 -0.90 -2.03 9.78
N PHE A 62 0.44 -2.10 9.78
CA PHE A 62 1.23 -1.59 8.68
C PHE A 62 2.40 -2.48 8.32
N VAL A 63 2.83 -2.39 7.06
CA VAL A 63 4.04 -3.00 6.53
C VAL A 63 4.85 -1.96 5.77
N LEU A 64 6.17 -2.05 5.87
CA LEU A 64 7.12 -1.24 5.13
C LEU A 64 7.69 -2.07 3.97
N LEU A 65 7.63 -1.51 2.77
CA LEU A 65 8.37 -1.99 1.61
C LEU A 65 9.51 -1.01 1.32
N ALA A 66 10.71 -1.52 1.20
CA ALA A 66 11.90 -0.71 0.91
C ALA A 66 12.61 -1.24 -0.33
N THR A 67 13.00 -0.32 -1.21
CA THR A 67 13.80 -0.57 -2.40
C THR A 67 14.93 0.48 -2.47
N ASP A 68 15.85 0.33 -3.41
CA ASP A 68 16.87 1.34 -3.68
C ASP A 68 16.30 2.66 -4.23
N TYR A 69 15.02 2.68 -4.64
CA TYR A 69 14.41 3.80 -5.33
C TYR A 69 13.26 4.45 -4.56
N MET A 70 12.58 3.70 -3.71
CA MET A 70 11.41 4.18 -2.97
C MET A 70 11.18 3.39 -1.69
N ASN A 71 10.53 4.05 -0.74
CA ASN A 71 9.91 3.42 0.42
C ASN A 71 8.39 3.52 0.28
N ILE A 72 7.68 2.48 0.68
CA ILE A 72 6.23 2.44 0.70
C ILE A 72 5.79 1.95 2.07
N ILE A 73 4.97 2.73 2.75
CA ILE A 73 4.31 2.32 4.00
C ILE A 73 2.86 2.05 3.66
N LEU A 74 2.47 0.81 3.78
CA LEU A 74 1.08 0.36 3.58
C LEU A 74 0.43 0.24 4.93
N LYS A 75 -0.74 0.85 5.11
CA LYS A 75 -1.43 0.95 6.39
C LYS A 75 -2.87 0.54 6.24
N THR A 76 -3.38 -0.19 7.23
CA THR A 76 -4.78 -0.58 7.34
C THR A 76 -5.30 -0.16 8.69
N HIS A 77 -6.31 0.69 8.69
CA HIS A 77 -6.95 1.22 9.89
C HIS A 77 -8.29 0.50 10.09
N PHE A 78 -8.50 -0.02 11.28
CA PHE A 78 -9.69 -0.80 11.60
C PHE A 78 -10.08 -0.67 13.06
N ASP A 79 -11.32 -0.88 13.37
CA ASP A 79 -11.77 -1.15 14.72
C ASP A 79 -12.20 -2.62 14.85
N PHE A 80 -12.34 -3.06 16.08
CA PHE A 80 -12.71 -4.44 16.35
C PHE A 80 -14.11 -4.78 15.80
N SER A 81 -15.04 -3.84 15.87
CA SER A 81 -16.40 -4.06 15.39
C SER A 81 -16.48 -4.23 13.88
N SER A 82 -15.63 -3.53 13.13
CA SER A 82 -15.59 -3.66 11.66
C SER A 82 -14.98 -4.98 11.18
N ILE A 83 -14.13 -5.62 11.99
CA ILE A 83 -13.51 -6.92 11.62
C ILE A 83 -14.37 -8.11 12.02
N HIS A 84 -15.20 -7.95 13.04
CA HIS A 84 -16.05 -9.02 13.56
C HIS A 84 -16.97 -9.69 12.50
N PRO A 85 -17.70 -8.95 11.64
CA PRO A 85 -18.50 -9.56 10.57
C PRO A 85 -17.67 -10.34 9.55
N ILE A 86 -16.47 -9.85 9.23
CA ILE A 86 -15.56 -10.52 8.30
C ILE A 86 -15.13 -11.87 8.87
N LEU A 87 -14.71 -11.91 10.13
CA LEU A 87 -14.28 -13.14 10.77
C LEU A 87 -15.43 -14.14 10.91
N LYS A 88 -16.65 -13.70 11.19
CA LYS A 88 -17.83 -14.57 11.19
C LYS A 88 -18.05 -15.26 9.84
N LYS A 89 -17.89 -14.53 8.74
CA LYS A 89 -17.99 -15.11 7.39
C LYS A 89 -16.87 -16.12 7.12
N ILE A 90 -15.64 -15.81 7.49
CA ILE A 90 -14.48 -16.68 7.28
C ILE A 90 -14.65 -18.02 8.04
N PHE A 91 -15.05 -17.94 9.31
CA PHE A 91 -15.22 -19.14 10.14
C PHE A 91 -16.56 -19.86 9.95
N ASN A 92 -17.48 -19.28 9.18
CA ASN A 92 -18.81 -19.83 8.87
C ASN A 92 -19.57 -20.30 10.11
N THR A 93 -19.47 -19.59 11.22
CA THR A 93 -20.15 -19.95 12.47
C THR A 93 -20.96 -18.77 13.01
N LYS A 94 -22.19 -19.07 13.48
CA LYS A 94 -23.07 -18.07 14.11
C LYS A 94 -22.67 -17.79 15.58
N ASP A 95 -22.10 -18.78 16.22
CA ASP A 95 -21.87 -18.79 17.67
C ASP A 95 -20.38 -18.68 18.04
N PHE A 96 -19.56 -18.23 17.10
CA PHE A 96 -18.14 -18.11 17.33
C PHE A 96 -17.83 -16.81 18.07
N ASP A 97 -17.26 -16.94 19.25
CA ASP A 97 -16.79 -15.80 20.03
C ASP A 97 -15.47 -15.32 19.43
N ILE A 98 -15.53 -14.19 18.73
CA ILE A 98 -14.39 -13.61 18.04
C ILE A 98 -13.62 -12.78 19.05
N SER A 99 -12.43 -13.26 19.41
CA SER A 99 -11.52 -12.53 20.29
C SER A 99 -10.83 -11.38 19.56
N GLN A 100 -10.39 -10.39 20.32
CA GLN A 100 -9.54 -9.31 19.82
C GLN A 100 -8.27 -9.87 19.16
N GLN A 101 -7.65 -10.89 19.74
CA GLN A 101 -6.44 -11.53 19.21
C GLN A 101 -6.68 -12.12 17.79
N MET A 102 -7.87 -12.63 17.52
CA MET A 102 -8.21 -13.13 16.18
C MET A 102 -8.31 -12.00 15.17
N ALA A 103 -8.91 -10.88 15.55
CA ALA A 103 -8.96 -9.69 14.67
C ALA A 103 -7.57 -9.14 14.39
N GLU A 104 -6.72 -9.06 15.40
CA GLU A 104 -5.32 -8.64 15.26
C GLU A 104 -4.54 -9.58 14.33
N SER A 105 -4.67 -10.88 14.52
CA SER A 105 -4.03 -11.90 13.67
C SER A 105 -4.50 -11.82 12.23
N PHE A 106 -5.81 -11.65 12.01
CA PHE A 106 -6.38 -11.48 10.68
C PHE A 106 -5.84 -10.24 9.98
N MET A 107 -5.81 -9.10 10.67
CA MET A 107 -5.33 -7.86 10.08
C MET A 107 -3.83 -7.88 9.78
N ASN A 108 -3.05 -8.54 10.62
CA ASN A 108 -1.63 -8.78 10.34
C ASN A 108 -1.46 -9.67 9.09
N GLU A 109 -2.24 -10.74 8.97
CA GLU A 109 -2.19 -11.61 7.80
C GLU A 109 -2.66 -10.90 6.53
N TYR A 110 -3.74 -10.12 6.60
CA TYR A 110 -4.19 -9.28 5.50
C TYR A 110 -3.10 -8.30 5.04
N SER A 111 -2.47 -7.59 5.99
CA SER A 111 -1.40 -6.63 5.69
C SER A 111 -0.18 -7.32 5.08
N ASN A 112 0.17 -8.50 5.57
CA ASN A 112 1.27 -9.32 5.05
C ASN A 112 1.00 -9.78 3.61
N LEU A 113 -0.20 -10.32 3.36
CA LEU A 113 -0.60 -10.76 2.02
C LEU A 113 -0.64 -9.60 1.03
N PHE A 114 -1.26 -8.50 1.42
CA PHE A 114 -1.35 -7.28 0.65
C PHE A 114 0.05 -6.73 0.29
N GLY A 115 0.93 -6.58 1.29
CA GLY A 115 2.32 -6.16 1.08
C GLY A 115 3.09 -7.11 0.16
N THR A 116 2.91 -8.43 0.33
CA THR A 116 3.54 -9.45 -0.52
C THR A 116 3.11 -9.34 -1.98
N LYS A 117 1.81 -9.09 -2.25
CA LYS A 117 1.32 -8.90 -3.63
C LYS A 117 1.95 -7.67 -4.29
N ILE A 118 2.07 -6.56 -3.55
CA ILE A 118 2.72 -5.34 -4.06
C ILE A 118 4.21 -5.58 -4.28
N LYS A 119 4.91 -6.19 -3.31
CA LYS A 119 6.32 -6.57 -3.45
C LYS A 119 6.56 -7.37 -4.72
N ASN A 120 5.72 -8.38 -4.98
CA ASN A 120 5.85 -9.22 -6.17
C ASN A 120 5.63 -8.42 -7.46
N SER A 121 4.65 -7.51 -7.50
CA SER A 121 4.42 -6.66 -8.68
C SER A 121 5.56 -5.68 -8.92
N ILE A 122 6.20 -5.18 -7.87
CA ILE A 122 7.40 -4.35 -7.97
C ILE A 122 8.60 -5.19 -8.47
N TYR A 123 8.71 -6.42 -8.01
CA TYR A 123 9.75 -7.34 -8.48
C TYR A 123 9.58 -7.72 -9.95
N GLU A 124 8.35 -7.90 -10.43
CA GLU A 124 8.03 -8.19 -11.84
C GLU A 124 8.49 -7.09 -12.81
N ILE A 125 8.59 -5.84 -12.35
CA ILE A 125 9.17 -4.73 -13.14
C ILE A 125 10.69 -4.58 -12.97
N GLY A 126 11.34 -5.55 -12.34
CA GLY A 126 12.79 -5.61 -12.18
C GLY A 126 13.34 -4.83 -10.98
N ILE A 127 12.51 -4.46 -10.01
CA ILE A 127 12.92 -3.74 -8.79
C ILE A 127 12.87 -4.69 -7.59
N PRO A 128 14.01 -5.11 -7.04
CA PRO A 128 14.04 -5.87 -5.79
C PRO A 128 13.49 -5.04 -4.63
N ALA A 129 12.64 -5.65 -3.81
CA ALA A 129 12.06 -5.00 -2.65
C ALA A 129 12.21 -5.87 -1.39
N GLY A 130 12.68 -5.27 -0.30
CA GLY A 130 12.54 -5.80 1.05
C GLY A 130 11.15 -5.49 1.61
N MET A 131 10.66 -6.31 2.54
CA MET A 131 9.40 -6.09 3.24
C MET A 131 9.57 -6.41 4.71
N SER A 132 9.07 -5.53 5.58
CA SER A 132 9.01 -5.81 7.02
C SER A 132 7.94 -6.85 7.34
N LEU A 133 8.00 -7.42 8.53
CA LEU A 133 6.83 -8.07 9.12
C LEU A 133 5.75 -7.01 9.38
N PRO A 134 4.46 -7.39 9.39
CA PRO A 134 3.40 -6.50 9.83
C PRO A 134 3.62 -6.04 11.26
N VAL A 135 3.37 -4.78 11.51
CA VAL A 135 3.39 -4.19 12.85
C VAL A 135 1.98 -3.72 13.17
N LEU A 136 1.48 -4.15 14.33
CA LEU A 136 0.20 -3.73 14.85
C LEU A 136 0.40 -2.74 15.99
N THR A 137 -0.31 -1.63 15.92
CA THR A 137 -0.31 -0.62 17.00
C THR A 137 -1.72 -0.12 17.26
N ARG A 138 -1.94 0.39 18.46
CA ARG A 138 -3.19 1.01 18.85
C ARG A 138 -3.04 2.52 18.78
N GLY A 139 -3.96 3.18 18.11
CA GLY A 139 -3.96 4.63 17.98
C GLY A 139 -3.90 5.10 16.53
N PHE A 140 -3.87 6.39 16.38
CA PHE A 140 -3.92 7.05 15.08
C PHE A 140 -2.51 7.41 14.59
N ASP A 141 -2.24 7.04 13.38
CA ASP A 141 -0.94 7.05 12.71
C ASP A 141 -0.29 8.43 12.54
N ASN A 142 -1.08 9.47 12.27
CA ASN A 142 -0.53 10.80 12.03
C ASN A 142 0.30 11.35 13.19
N TYR A 143 0.01 10.92 14.44
CA TYR A 143 0.80 11.34 15.58
C TYR A 143 2.17 10.66 15.63
N LEU A 144 2.28 9.44 15.13
CA LEU A 144 3.55 8.68 15.20
C LEU A 144 4.53 9.03 14.09
N PHE A 145 4.03 9.40 12.89
CA PHE A 145 4.88 9.58 11.74
C PHE A 145 5.00 11.02 11.25
N GLU A 146 3.91 11.78 11.15
CA GLU A 146 4.01 13.19 10.72
C GLU A 146 4.69 14.10 11.74
N GLU A 147 4.39 13.95 13.02
CA GLU A 147 5.05 14.75 14.06
C GLU A 147 6.50 14.32 14.28
N TYR A 148 6.82 13.03 14.18
CA TYR A 148 8.20 12.57 14.26
C TYR A 148 9.05 13.13 13.13
N PHE A 149 8.52 13.21 11.93
CA PHE A 149 9.20 13.83 10.80
C PHE A 149 9.23 15.38 10.88
N LYS A 150 8.19 16.00 11.43
CA LYS A 150 8.15 17.45 11.67
C LYS A 150 9.06 17.89 12.83
N SER A 151 9.16 17.09 13.90
CA SER A 151 10.00 17.40 15.04
C SER A 151 11.50 17.20 14.78
N SER A 152 11.87 16.24 13.94
CA SER A 152 13.26 16.09 13.48
C SER A 152 13.69 17.18 12.50
N ALA A 153 12.76 17.94 11.92
CA ALA A 153 13.03 19.09 11.04
C ALA A 153 13.51 20.34 11.78
N ASN A 154 13.42 20.40 13.10
CA ASN A 154 13.94 21.52 13.90
C ASN A 154 15.47 21.50 14.10
N VAL A 155 16.18 20.53 13.52
CA VAL A 155 17.63 20.57 13.43
C VAL A 155 18.00 21.42 12.23
N SER A 156 18.68 22.53 12.47
CA SER A 156 18.97 23.69 11.59
C SER A 156 19.63 23.43 10.23
N ASN A 157 19.83 22.16 9.84
CA ASN A 157 20.29 21.74 8.52
C ASN A 157 19.26 20.88 7.76
N ALA A 158 18.10 20.62 8.34
CA ALA A 158 17.09 19.74 7.77
C ALA A 158 16.14 20.46 6.77
N GLU A 159 16.05 21.79 6.81
CA GLU A 159 15.15 22.53 5.93
C GLU A 159 15.45 22.33 4.43
N SER A 160 16.72 22.26 4.05
CA SER A 160 17.09 22.05 2.65
C SER A 160 16.89 20.61 2.18
N LEU A 161 17.08 19.62 3.09
CA LEU A 161 16.86 18.22 2.84
C LEU A 161 15.36 17.87 2.84
N ASN A 162 14.59 18.47 3.75
CA ASN A 162 13.14 18.27 3.83
C ASN A 162 12.39 18.90 2.65
N LYS A 163 12.75 20.11 2.20
CA LYS A 163 12.17 20.72 0.99
C LYS A 163 12.40 19.88 -0.26
N LYS A 164 13.53 19.15 -0.38
CA LYS A 164 13.80 18.23 -1.48
C LYS A 164 13.05 16.91 -1.32
N ARG A 165 12.86 16.40 -0.08
CA ARG A 165 12.09 15.16 0.20
C ARG A 165 10.61 15.35 -0.02
N GLU A 166 10.02 16.45 0.46
CA GLU A 166 8.58 16.74 0.28
C GLU A 166 8.13 16.70 -1.19
N LYS A 167 9.02 16.95 -2.13
CA LYS A 167 8.70 16.99 -3.56
C LYS A 167 8.33 15.63 -4.15
N TYR A 168 8.76 14.54 -3.55
CA TYR A 168 8.55 13.18 -4.05
C TYR A 168 7.79 12.28 -3.07
N GLN A 169 7.19 12.87 -2.05
CA GLN A 169 6.32 12.18 -1.11
C GLN A 169 4.88 12.23 -1.58
N TYR A 170 4.21 11.10 -1.46
CA TYR A 170 2.81 10.94 -1.83
C TYR A 170 2.08 10.16 -0.75
N SER A 171 0.87 10.59 -0.44
CA SER A 171 -0.03 9.85 0.41
C SER A 171 -1.41 9.73 -0.25
N GLN A 172 -2.10 8.63 0.01
CA GLN A 172 -3.47 8.44 -0.39
C GLN A 172 -4.20 7.62 0.65
N VAL A 173 -5.48 7.93 0.85
CA VAL A 173 -6.39 7.21 1.72
C VAL A 173 -7.58 6.74 0.90
N TRP A 174 -8.03 5.52 1.15
CA TRP A 174 -9.26 4.97 0.59
C TRP A 174 -9.95 4.09 1.63
N LYS A 175 -11.22 3.84 1.43
CA LYS A 175 -11.99 2.92 2.27
C LYS A 175 -12.58 1.81 1.42
N PHE A 176 -12.74 0.66 2.03
CA PHE A 176 -13.50 -0.47 1.54
C PHE A 176 -14.75 -0.61 2.37
N THR A 177 -15.88 -0.70 1.72
CA THR A 177 -17.19 -0.83 2.37
C THR A 177 -17.89 -2.08 1.88
N THR A 178 -18.48 -2.79 2.81
CA THR A 178 -19.49 -3.84 2.58
C THR A 178 -20.75 -3.47 3.36
N ASP A 179 -21.80 -4.27 3.24
CA ASP A 179 -23.05 -4.05 3.99
C ASP A 179 -22.85 -3.95 5.52
N GLU A 180 -21.79 -4.59 6.03
CA GLU A 180 -21.61 -4.77 7.47
C GLU A 180 -20.31 -4.15 8.01
N THR A 181 -19.40 -3.68 7.15
CA THR A 181 -18.07 -3.26 7.60
C THR A 181 -17.46 -2.16 6.74
N THR A 182 -16.60 -1.37 7.37
CA THR A 182 -15.75 -0.39 6.69
C THR A 182 -14.31 -0.53 7.20
N ILE A 183 -13.37 -0.68 6.27
CA ILE A 183 -11.93 -0.72 6.54
C ILE A 183 -11.28 0.43 5.78
N PHE A 184 -10.47 1.21 6.46
CA PHE A 184 -9.69 2.27 5.84
C PHE A 184 -8.28 1.77 5.54
N CYS A 185 -7.79 2.11 4.36
CA CYS A 185 -6.43 1.86 3.95
C CYS A 185 -5.75 3.18 3.59
N SER A 186 -4.47 3.26 3.88
CA SER A 186 -3.66 4.39 3.44
C SER A 186 -2.28 3.93 2.98
N VAL A 187 -1.65 4.76 2.18
CA VAL A 187 -0.28 4.54 1.73
C VAL A 187 0.49 5.84 1.82
N GLU A 188 1.74 5.72 2.24
CA GLU A 188 2.75 6.75 2.09
C GLU A 188 3.86 6.21 1.19
N ILE A 189 4.25 7.00 0.21
CA ILE A 189 5.29 6.68 -0.75
C ILE A 189 6.32 7.78 -0.73
N ASP A 190 7.57 7.42 -0.50
CA ASP A 190 8.72 8.31 -0.59
C ASP A 190 9.62 7.84 -1.74
N ILE A 191 9.67 8.58 -2.83
CA ILE A 191 10.53 8.30 -3.97
C ILE A 191 11.83 9.09 -3.81
N MET A 192 12.94 8.37 -3.75
CA MET A 192 14.23 8.92 -3.29
C MET A 192 14.86 9.91 -4.25
N SER A 193 14.57 9.83 -5.55
CA SER A 193 15.17 10.71 -6.54
C SER A 193 14.36 10.77 -7.84
N LEU A 194 14.64 11.78 -8.67
CA LEU A 194 14.06 11.85 -10.01
C LEU A 194 14.46 10.65 -10.88
N ALA A 195 15.70 10.17 -10.77
CA ALA A 195 16.18 8.99 -11.48
C ALA A 195 15.43 7.70 -11.07
N ALA A 196 14.86 7.66 -9.86
CA ALA A 196 14.04 6.54 -9.43
C ALA A 196 12.75 6.41 -10.25
N PHE A 197 12.17 7.52 -10.71
CA PHE A 197 10.97 7.49 -11.57
C PHE A 197 11.22 6.80 -12.90
N GLU A 198 12.41 6.95 -13.49
CA GLU A 198 12.77 6.25 -14.74
C GLU A 198 12.72 4.73 -14.54
N LYS A 199 13.10 4.24 -13.37
CA LYS A 199 13.04 2.82 -13.00
C LYS A 199 11.62 2.33 -12.79
N LEU A 200 10.71 3.23 -12.46
CA LEU A 200 9.29 2.93 -12.23
C LEU A 200 8.44 3.05 -13.52
N GLU A 201 9.01 3.54 -14.65
CA GLU A 201 8.29 3.66 -15.93
C GLU A 201 7.58 2.36 -16.35
N PRO A 202 8.13 1.14 -16.15
CA PRO A 202 7.43 -0.08 -16.49
C PRO A 202 6.07 -0.26 -15.79
N LEU A 203 5.81 0.43 -14.68
CA LEU A 203 4.49 0.45 -14.02
C LEU A 203 3.38 1.02 -14.91
N LEU A 204 3.70 1.89 -15.86
CA LEU A 204 2.73 2.43 -16.82
C LEU A 204 2.07 1.33 -17.67
N ARG A 205 2.75 0.19 -17.82
CA ARG A 205 2.27 -0.97 -18.56
C ARG A 205 1.65 -2.04 -17.66
N TRP A 206 1.62 -1.79 -16.35
CA TRP A 206 1.05 -2.73 -15.41
C TRP A 206 -0.46 -2.88 -15.64
N ASP A 207 -0.89 -4.11 -15.88
CA ASP A 207 -2.27 -4.46 -16.14
C ASP A 207 -2.70 -5.61 -15.20
N PRO A 208 -3.68 -5.39 -14.31
CA PRO A 208 -4.13 -6.41 -13.38
C PRO A 208 -4.67 -7.67 -14.07
N LYS A 209 -5.24 -7.57 -15.26
CA LYS A 209 -5.81 -8.71 -16.00
C LYS A 209 -4.70 -9.62 -16.54
N LYS A 210 -3.66 -9.05 -17.10
CA LYS A 210 -2.53 -9.83 -17.66
C LYS A 210 -1.76 -10.61 -16.59
N ASN A 211 -1.66 -10.05 -15.38
CA ASN A 211 -0.94 -10.69 -14.28
C ASN A 211 -1.74 -11.81 -13.62
N ALA A 212 -3.08 -11.81 -13.69
CA ALA A 212 -3.93 -12.91 -13.24
C ALA A 212 -3.83 -14.13 -14.17
N ASP A 213 -3.86 -13.91 -15.49
CA ASP A 213 -3.83 -14.98 -16.49
C ASP A 213 -2.46 -15.67 -16.56
N ALA A 214 -1.37 -14.93 -16.38
CA ALA A 214 -0.01 -15.49 -16.36
C ALA A 214 0.23 -16.45 -15.17
N LYS A 215 -0.49 -16.28 -14.05
CA LYS A 215 -0.42 -17.19 -12.89
C LYS A 215 -1.32 -18.40 -13.02
N ALA A 216 -2.49 -18.26 -13.63
CA ALA A 216 -3.37 -19.39 -13.94
C ALA A 216 -2.66 -20.40 -14.86
N ASN A 217 -2.05 -19.91 -15.94
CA ASN A 217 -1.30 -20.75 -16.88
C ASN A 217 -0.04 -21.42 -16.27
N LYS A 218 0.58 -20.83 -15.23
CA LYS A 218 1.71 -21.47 -14.54
C LYS A 218 1.27 -22.57 -13.57
N MET A 219 0.07 -22.50 -13.02
CA MET A 219 -0.46 -23.55 -12.14
C MET A 219 -0.92 -24.78 -12.92
N GLU A 220 -1.43 -24.64 -14.15
CA GLU A 220 -1.80 -25.77 -15.02
C GLU A 220 -0.59 -26.62 -15.48
N PHE A 221 0.63 -26.08 -15.44
CA PHE A 221 1.85 -26.80 -15.78
C PHE A 221 2.49 -27.56 -14.60
N LEU A 222 1.95 -27.45 -13.39
CA LEU A 222 2.48 -28.09 -12.18
C LEU A 222 1.55 -29.16 -11.59
N LEU A 223 0.45 -29.49 -12.26
CA LEU A 223 -0.45 -30.62 -11.99
C LEU A 223 -0.31 -31.67 -13.08
#